data_15322f8e3bea467f13681f926236c5bd
#
_entry.id   15322f8e3bea467f13681f926236c5bd
#
_cell.length_a   1.000
_cell.length_b   1.000
_cell.length_c   1.000
_cell.angle_alpha   90.00
_cell.angle_beta   90.00
_cell.angle_gamma   90.00
#
_symmetry.space_group_name_H-M   'P 1'
#
loop_
_entity.id
_entity.type
_entity.pdbx_description
1 polymer ?
#
loop_
_entity_poly.entity_id
_entity_poly.type
_entity_poly.pdbx_seq_one_letter_code
_entity_poly.pdbx_strand_id
1 'polypeptide(L)'
;MPGCCVLAAISVGVSSSQTGASAPPFASFRAFYPYYREQHSNPVCRRLHVCGTLLALLMLGVALGSHHGAWYLAAAVAGYLPAWIGHIFFQHNLPATFRHPLYSLCADFVSVAQVLSGRAPW
;
A
#
# COMPACT_ATOMS: atom_id res chain seq x y z
N MET A 1 -16.11 -5.84 -12.09
CA MET A 1 -16.70 -7.16 -11.85
C MET A 1 -15.95 -7.83 -10.71
N PRO A 2 -16.45 -7.86 -9.51
CA PRO A 2 -15.72 -8.43 -8.38
C PRO A 2 -15.83 -9.96 -8.28
N GLY A 3 -16.52 -10.61 -9.18
CA GLY A 3 -16.84 -12.04 -9.02
C GLY A 3 -15.82 -13.05 -9.52
N CYS A 4 -14.90 -12.69 -10.38
CA CYS A 4 -14.00 -13.69 -10.98
C CYS A 4 -12.72 -14.00 -10.17
N CYS A 5 -12.31 -13.13 -9.27
CA CYS A 5 -11.09 -13.39 -8.49
C CYS A 5 -11.33 -14.27 -7.26
N VAL A 6 -12.56 -14.31 -6.76
CA VAL A 6 -12.88 -15.09 -5.56
C VAL A 6 -12.94 -16.60 -5.86
N LEU A 7 -13.41 -16.97 -7.04
CA LEU A 7 -13.52 -18.38 -7.44
C LEU A 7 -12.15 -19.01 -7.75
N ALA A 8 -11.21 -18.24 -8.25
CA ALA A 8 -9.85 -18.75 -8.48
C ALA A 8 -9.08 -19.00 -7.17
N ALA A 9 -9.39 -18.25 -6.13
CA ALA A 9 -8.78 -18.43 -4.82
C ALA A 9 -9.32 -19.69 -4.09
N ILE A 10 -10.54 -20.10 -4.37
CA ILE A 10 -11.17 -21.24 -3.72
C ILE A 10 -10.68 -22.58 -4.31
N SER A 11 -10.30 -22.61 -5.57
CA SER A 11 -9.85 -23.85 -6.21
C SER A 11 -8.40 -24.24 -5.90
N VAL A 12 -7.62 -23.34 -5.30
CA VAL A 12 -6.25 -23.61 -4.83
C VAL A 12 -6.20 -23.84 -3.32
N GLY A 13 -7.33 -23.82 -2.67
CA GLY A 13 -7.47 -23.82 -1.22
C GLY A 13 -7.29 -25.17 -0.54
N VAL A 14 -6.54 -26.11 -1.07
CA VAL A 14 -6.20 -27.32 -0.37
C VAL A 14 -4.70 -27.47 -0.27
N SER A 15 -4.10 -26.64 0.49
CA SER A 15 -2.89 -27.03 1.18
C SER A 15 -2.94 -26.49 2.60
N SER A 16 -3.63 -27.26 3.37
CA SER A 16 -3.41 -27.52 4.77
C SER A 16 -2.00 -27.22 5.22
N SER A 17 -1.92 -26.67 6.40
CA SER A 17 -0.70 -26.59 7.21
C SER A 17 0.40 -25.67 6.67
N GLN A 18 0.09 -24.43 6.52
CA GLN A 18 1.14 -23.41 6.60
C GLN A 18 1.26 -22.93 8.04
N THR A 19 1.69 -23.83 8.89
CA THR A 19 2.16 -23.53 10.21
C THR A 19 3.39 -22.63 10.10
N GLY A 20 3.22 -21.35 10.41
CA GLY A 20 4.34 -20.49 10.80
C GLY A 20 5.40 -20.15 9.75
N ALA A 21 5.23 -20.52 8.51
CA ALA A 21 6.14 -20.09 7.46
C ALA A 21 5.83 -18.64 7.07
N SER A 22 6.79 -17.74 7.26
CA SER A 22 6.77 -16.44 6.62
C SER A 22 6.48 -16.63 5.13
N ALA A 23 5.48 -15.90 4.59
CA ALA A 23 5.20 -15.96 3.16
C ALA A 23 6.51 -15.81 2.37
N PRO A 24 6.76 -16.63 1.34
CA PRO A 24 7.97 -16.51 0.58
C PRO A 24 8.09 -15.11 0.00
N PRO A 25 9.31 -14.55 -0.12
CA PRO A 25 9.49 -13.26 -0.73
C PRO A 25 8.93 -13.28 -2.14
N PHE A 26 8.17 -12.26 -2.52
CA PHE A 26 7.61 -12.16 -3.85
C PHE A 26 8.73 -12.08 -4.90
N ALA A 27 8.63 -12.87 -5.95
CA ALA A 27 9.63 -12.93 -7.01
C ALA A 27 9.69 -11.65 -7.85
N SER A 28 8.61 -10.85 -7.86
CA SER A 28 8.54 -9.61 -8.62
C SER A 28 7.49 -8.67 -8.03
N PHE A 29 7.57 -7.39 -8.39
CA PHE A 29 6.53 -6.41 -8.06
C PHE A 29 5.16 -6.83 -8.61
N ARG A 30 5.12 -7.41 -9.79
CA ARG A 30 3.88 -7.87 -10.42
C ARG A 30 3.19 -8.97 -9.61
N ALA A 31 3.96 -9.83 -8.96
CA ALA A 31 3.43 -10.85 -8.04
C ALA A 31 3.00 -10.24 -6.70
N PHE A 32 3.69 -9.19 -6.23
CA PHE A 32 3.39 -8.50 -4.99
C PHE A 32 2.13 -7.62 -5.07
N TYR A 33 1.88 -6.96 -6.18
CA TYR A 33 0.84 -5.92 -6.28
C TYR A 33 -0.59 -6.43 -5.97
N PRO A 34 -1.03 -7.62 -6.40
CA PRO A 34 -2.33 -8.16 -5.98
C PRO A 34 -2.44 -8.34 -4.47
N TYR A 35 -1.40 -8.83 -3.81
CA TYR A 35 -1.33 -8.92 -2.35
C TYR A 35 -1.44 -7.54 -1.69
N TYR A 36 -0.73 -6.54 -2.19
CA TYR A 36 -0.83 -5.18 -1.71
C TYR A 36 -2.27 -4.66 -1.79
N ARG A 37 -2.96 -4.90 -2.88
CA ARG A 37 -4.36 -4.48 -3.06
C ARG A 37 -5.32 -5.15 -2.07
N GLU A 38 -5.12 -6.42 -1.76
CA GLU A 38 -5.89 -7.12 -0.73
C GLU A 38 -5.68 -6.50 0.65
N GLN A 39 -4.45 -6.12 0.97
CA GLN A 39 -4.12 -5.45 2.23
C GLN A 39 -4.73 -4.03 2.33
N HIS A 40 -5.27 -3.51 1.23
CA HIS A 40 -5.91 -2.19 1.12
C HIS A 40 -7.36 -2.31 0.61
N SER A 41 -8.06 -3.36 0.99
CA SER A 41 -9.45 -3.59 0.57
C SER A 41 -10.42 -2.55 1.14
N ASN A 42 -10.15 -2.02 2.33
CA ASN A 42 -10.97 -0.98 2.93
C ASN A 42 -10.81 0.37 2.19
N PRO A 43 -11.90 1.00 1.74
CA PRO A 43 -11.82 2.26 0.99
C PRO A 43 -11.23 3.42 1.78
N VAL A 44 -11.46 3.48 3.09
CA VAL A 44 -10.86 4.53 3.95
C VAL A 44 -9.35 4.36 4.03
N CYS A 45 -8.88 3.13 4.19
CA CYS A 45 -7.44 2.84 4.19
C CYS A 45 -6.80 3.27 2.87
N ARG A 46 -7.41 2.94 1.72
CA ARG A 46 -6.90 3.38 0.41
C ARG A 46 -6.83 4.90 0.28
N ARG A 47 -7.89 5.61 0.68
CA ARG A 47 -7.92 7.08 0.64
C ARG A 47 -6.84 7.70 1.49
N LEU A 48 -6.62 7.18 2.69
CA LEU A 48 -5.54 7.64 3.57
C LEU A 48 -4.16 7.42 2.95
N HIS A 49 -3.95 6.30 2.28
CA HIS A 49 -2.71 6.04 1.52
C HIS A 49 -2.52 7.03 0.37
N VAL A 50 -3.55 7.24 -0.44
CA VAL A 50 -3.47 8.18 -1.58
C VAL A 50 -3.22 9.60 -1.08
N CYS A 51 -3.99 10.07 -0.11
CA CYS A 51 -3.81 11.41 0.46
C CYS A 51 -2.45 11.58 1.12
N GLY A 52 -2.00 10.58 1.88
CA GLY A 52 -0.69 10.59 2.52
C GLY A 52 0.46 10.63 1.52
N THR A 53 0.38 9.84 0.46
CA THR A 53 1.39 9.82 -0.60
C THR A 53 1.44 11.15 -1.35
N LEU A 54 0.29 11.73 -1.70
CA LEU A 54 0.24 13.05 -2.34
C LEU A 54 0.81 14.15 -1.46
N LEU A 55 0.46 14.13 -0.18
CA LEU A 55 0.98 15.10 0.79
C LEU A 55 2.50 14.93 0.99
N ALA A 56 2.97 13.69 1.06
CA ALA A 56 4.41 13.39 1.14
C ALA A 56 5.18 13.92 -0.07
N LEU A 57 4.63 13.75 -1.27
CA LEU A 57 5.23 14.30 -2.50
C LEU A 57 5.27 15.82 -2.49
N LEU A 58 4.21 16.48 -2.00
CA LEU A 58 4.19 17.93 -1.84
C LEU A 58 5.28 18.39 -0.86
N MET A 59 5.37 17.75 0.31
CA MET A 59 6.38 18.08 1.32
C MET A 59 7.80 17.83 0.80
N LEU A 60 7.99 16.77 0.02
CA LEU A 60 9.26 16.48 -0.62
C LEU A 60 9.64 17.56 -1.64
N GLY A 61 8.69 18.03 -2.43
CA GLY A 61 8.90 19.17 -3.34
C GLY A 61 9.33 20.44 -2.61
N VAL A 62 8.68 20.74 -1.47
CA VAL A 62 9.06 21.88 -0.61
C VAL A 62 10.46 21.66 -0.03
N ALA A 63 10.81 20.45 0.40
CA ALA A 63 12.14 20.13 0.92
C ALA A 63 13.24 20.40 -0.10
N LEU A 64 13.02 19.96 -1.33
CA LEU A 64 13.97 20.17 -2.43
C LEU A 64 14.14 21.65 -2.80
N GLY A 65 13.05 22.42 -2.80
CA GLY A 65 13.07 23.85 -3.12
C GLY A 65 13.60 24.74 -2.00
N SER A 66 13.33 24.40 -0.75
CA SER A 66 13.75 25.22 0.40
C SER A 66 15.10 24.82 0.98
N HIS A 67 15.61 23.65 0.67
CA HIS A 67 16.83 23.06 1.24
C HIS A 67 16.80 22.90 2.77
N HIS A 68 15.61 22.91 3.38
CA HIS A 68 15.43 22.71 4.81
C HIS A 68 15.17 21.24 5.15
N GLY A 69 16.05 20.65 5.98
CA GLY A 69 15.98 19.23 6.36
C GLY A 69 14.68 18.82 7.07
N ALA A 70 14.04 19.72 7.80
CA ALA A 70 12.77 19.45 8.49
C ALA A 70 11.63 19.00 7.53
N TRP A 71 11.64 19.45 6.29
CA TRP A 71 10.64 19.07 5.30
C TRP A 71 10.75 17.62 4.84
N TYR A 72 11.95 17.01 4.89
CA TYR A 72 12.12 15.58 4.64
C TYR A 72 11.44 14.75 5.72
N LEU A 73 11.58 15.16 6.99
CA LEU A 73 10.87 14.52 8.09
C LEU A 73 9.35 14.70 7.95
N ALA A 74 8.89 15.90 7.61
CA ALA A 74 7.48 16.16 7.35
C ALA A 74 6.92 15.28 6.22
N ALA A 75 7.68 15.08 5.15
CA ALA A 75 7.30 14.19 4.05
C ALA A 75 7.16 12.73 4.52
N ALA A 76 8.10 12.23 5.31
CA ALA A 76 8.03 10.88 5.87
C ALA A 76 6.79 10.71 6.77
N VAL A 77 6.54 11.63 7.69
CA VAL A 77 5.36 11.62 8.56
C VAL A 77 4.07 11.70 7.75
N ALA A 78 4.00 12.58 6.76
CA ALA A 78 2.82 12.72 5.90
C ALA A 78 2.49 11.46 5.11
N GLY A 79 3.50 10.71 4.69
CA GLY A 79 3.30 9.44 3.98
C GLY A 79 2.92 8.29 4.91
N TYR A 80 3.64 8.11 5.99
CA TYR A 80 3.49 6.93 6.85
C TYR A 80 2.35 7.05 7.87
N LEU A 81 2.12 8.21 8.47
CA LEU A 81 1.12 8.35 9.53
C LEU A 81 -0.31 8.07 9.05
N PRO A 82 -0.79 8.64 7.94
CA PRO A 82 -2.11 8.30 7.43
C PRO A 82 -2.22 6.82 7.01
N ALA A 83 -1.16 6.26 6.44
CA ALA A 83 -1.10 4.86 6.07
C ALA A 83 -1.27 3.95 7.29
N TRP A 84 -0.53 4.20 8.37
CA TRP A 84 -0.63 3.42 9.61
C TRP A 84 -2.00 3.57 10.27
N ILE A 85 -2.58 4.77 10.28
CA ILE A 85 -3.94 5.00 10.76
C ILE A 85 -4.93 4.16 9.95
N GLY A 86 -4.80 4.15 8.64
CA GLY A 86 -5.63 3.33 7.75
C GLY A 86 -5.55 1.84 8.07
N HIS A 87 -4.34 1.32 8.24
CA HIS A 87 -4.14 -0.09 8.55
C HIS A 87 -4.62 -0.49 9.93
N ILE A 88 -4.33 0.31 10.95
CA ILE A 88 -4.65 -0.03 12.35
C ILE A 88 -6.14 0.11 12.62
N PHE A 89 -6.75 1.22 12.21
CA PHE A 89 -8.12 1.56 12.61
C PHE A 89 -9.19 1.09 11.62
N PHE A 90 -8.87 0.96 10.34
CA PHE A 90 -9.86 0.66 9.29
C PHE A 90 -9.64 -0.70 8.63
N GLN A 91 -8.42 -1.07 8.34
CA GLN A 91 -8.10 -2.36 7.72
C GLN A 91 -7.88 -3.47 8.75
N HIS A 92 -7.48 -3.13 9.97
CA HIS A 92 -7.16 -4.04 11.06
C HIS A 92 -6.05 -5.05 10.72
N ASN A 93 -5.02 -4.59 10.02
CA ASN A 93 -3.85 -5.38 9.67
C ASN A 93 -2.56 -4.58 9.83
N LEU A 94 -1.43 -5.26 9.67
CA LEU A 94 -0.12 -4.61 9.64
C LEU A 94 0.22 -4.12 8.23
N PRO A 95 0.81 -2.92 8.10
CA PRO A 95 1.26 -2.43 6.80
C PRO A 95 2.24 -3.38 6.14
N ALA A 96 2.08 -3.61 4.83
CA ALA A 96 2.99 -4.43 4.04
C ALA A 96 4.43 -3.88 4.01
N THR A 97 4.61 -2.59 4.29
CA THR A 97 5.91 -1.92 4.39
C THR A 97 6.87 -2.60 5.37
N PHE A 98 6.37 -3.20 6.44
CA PHE A 98 7.23 -3.89 7.41
C PHE A 98 7.91 -5.15 6.86
N ARG A 99 7.33 -5.77 5.85
CA ARG A 99 7.89 -6.98 5.22
C ARG A 99 8.50 -6.71 3.85
N HIS A 100 7.93 -5.78 3.09
CA HIS A 100 8.30 -5.49 1.71
C HIS A 100 8.37 -3.98 1.48
N PRO A 101 9.34 -3.26 2.08
CA PRO A 101 9.36 -1.79 2.07
C PRO A 101 9.45 -1.19 0.68
N LEU A 102 10.31 -1.72 -0.19
CA LEU A 102 10.50 -1.19 -1.54
C LEU A 102 9.29 -1.46 -2.44
N TYR A 103 8.75 -2.67 -2.39
CA TYR A 103 7.55 -3.02 -3.15
C TYR A 103 6.33 -2.23 -2.68
N SER A 104 6.18 -2.02 -1.37
CA SER A 104 5.10 -1.21 -0.81
C SER A 104 5.19 0.24 -1.27
N LEU A 105 6.38 0.83 -1.24
CA LEU A 105 6.59 2.19 -1.72
C LEU A 105 6.23 2.32 -3.22
N CYS A 106 6.70 1.40 -4.05
CA CYS A 106 6.33 1.37 -5.47
C CYS A 106 4.82 1.18 -5.66
N ALA A 107 4.20 0.33 -4.86
CA ALA A 107 2.76 0.08 -4.92
C ALA A 107 1.94 1.31 -4.52
N ASP A 108 2.39 2.09 -3.56
CA ASP A 108 1.76 3.37 -3.18
C ASP A 108 1.72 4.33 -4.37
N PHE A 109 2.84 4.50 -5.09
CA PHE A 109 2.87 5.35 -6.28
C PHE A 109 2.01 4.81 -7.42
N VAL A 110 2.03 3.52 -7.68
CA VAL A 110 1.17 2.88 -8.69
C VAL A 110 -0.30 3.04 -8.33
N SER A 111 -0.66 2.85 -7.07
CA SER A 111 -2.03 3.02 -6.57
C SER A 111 -2.51 4.47 -6.77
N VAL A 112 -1.69 5.46 -6.41
CA VAL A 112 -2.01 6.88 -6.64
C VAL A 112 -2.23 7.15 -8.13
N ALA A 113 -1.33 6.69 -8.99
CA ALA A 113 -1.44 6.87 -10.44
C ALA A 113 -2.72 6.22 -11.00
N GLN A 114 -3.09 5.05 -10.52
CA GLN A 114 -4.32 4.37 -10.92
C GLN A 114 -5.58 5.09 -10.46
N VAL A 115 -5.59 5.62 -9.24
CA VAL A 115 -6.72 6.40 -8.72
C VAL A 115 -6.87 7.71 -9.50
N LEU A 116 -5.78 8.45 -9.71
CA LEU A 116 -5.81 9.72 -10.44
C LEU A 116 -6.18 9.55 -11.91
N SER A 117 -5.84 8.42 -12.52
CA SER A 117 -6.20 8.10 -13.91
C SER A 117 -7.59 7.45 -14.05
N GLY A 118 -8.31 7.24 -12.95
CA GLY A 118 -9.62 6.58 -12.95
C GLY A 118 -9.59 5.07 -13.18
N ARG A 119 -8.41 4.45 -13.12
CA ARG A 119 -8.25 2.99 -13.31
C ARG A 119 -8.49 2.18 -12.03
N ALA A 120 -8.47 2.82 -10.89
CA ALA A 120 -8.78 2.22 -9.60
C ALA A 120 -9.80 3.06 -8.84
N PRO A 121 -10.68 2.44 -8.00
CA PRO A 121 -11.64 3.17 -7.20
C PRO A 121 -10.97 4.02 -6.13
N TRP A 122 -11.54 5.19 -5.90
CA TRP A 122 -11.19 6.10 -4.83
C TRP A 122 -11.59 5.56 -3.45
#